data_efe897a504835514c6b285abf865afcd
#
_entry.id   efe897a504835514c6b285abf865afcd
#
_cell.length_a   1.000
_cell.length_b   1.000
_cell.length_c   1.000
_cell.angle_alpha   90.00
_cell.angle_beta   90.00
_cell.angle_gamma   90.00
#
_symmetry.space_group_name_H-M   'P 1'
#
loop_
_entity.id
_entity.type
_entity.pdbx_description
1 polymer ?
#
loop_
_entity_poly.entity_id
_entity_poly.type
_entity_poly.pdbx_seq_one_letter_code
_entity_poly.pdbx_strand_id
1 'polypeptide(L)'
;MKKGKVMKKRILSAVVVLVLFAGVLAGCISGHGTQEAKLNIIDDNYRNYYEIFVGSFYDSDGDGMGDLKGVEEKLDYISDLGCNGIWLMPIMPSPTYHKYDTTDYEAVDEAYGTADDFKELASACHEKGIRLIID
;
A
#
# COMPACT_ATOMS: atom_id res chain seq x y z
N MET A 1 29.63 36.13 51.39
CA MET A 1 29.02 34.81 51.02
C MET A 1 27.85 34.82 50.01
N LYS A 2 27.59 35.88 49.23
CA LYS A 2 26.46 35.92 48.24
C LYS A 2 26.90 35.60 46.79
N LYS A 3 28.15 35.74 46.36
CA LYS A 3 28.58 35.52 44.97
C LYS A 3 28.56 34.03 44.51
N GLY A 4 28.84 33.07 45.37
CA GLY A 4 28.88 31.65 45.03
C GLY A 4 27.50 31.03 44.75
N LYS A 5 26.44 31.57 45.39
CA LYS A 5 25.07 31.05 45.24
C LYS A 5 24.42 31.46 43.90
N VAL A 6 24.80 32.63 43.38
CA VAL A 6 24.31 33.14 42.07
C VAL A 6 25.00 32.41 40.94
N MET A 7 26.29 32.10 41.05
CA MET A 7 27.03 31.36 40.04
C MET A 7 26.56 29.91 39.86
N LYS A 8 26.26 29.20 40.99
CA LYS A 8 25.67 27.85 40.93
C LYS A 8 24.30 27.82 40.27
N LYS A 9 23.43 28.83 40.49
CA LYS A 9 22.13 28.94 39.84
C LYS A 9 22.25 29.17 38.32
N ARG A 10 23.22 29.99 37.87
CA ARG A 10 23.47 30.24 36.45
C ARG A 10 24.01 29.01 35.72
N ILE A 11 24.91 28.27 36.35
CA ILE A 11 25.46 27.02 35.78
C ILE A 11 24.37 25.95 35.69
N LEU A 12 23.53 25.82 36.73
CA LEU A 12 22.43 24.85 36.73
C LEU A 12 21.39 25.19 35.64
N SER A 13 21.08 26.46 35.45
CA SER A 13 20.17 26.94 34.38
C SER A 13 20.72 26.67 32.98
N ALA A 14 22.04 26.88 32.76
CA ALA A 14 22.68 26.62 31.49
C ALA A 14 22.74 25.11 31.16
N VAL A 15 22.94 24.24 32.15
CA VAL A 15 22.97 22.79 31.98
C VAL A 15 21.56 22.28 31.66
N VAL A 16 20.50 22.78 32.32
CA VAL A 16 19.11 22.41 32.03
C VAL A 16 18.70 22.84 30.64
N VAL A 17 19.07 24.01 30.16
CA VAL A 17 18.79 24.48 28.78
C VAL A 17 19.56 23.65 27.76
N LEU A 18 20.79 23.22 28.03
CA LEU A 18 21.58 22.39 27.12
C LEU A 18 20.97 20.94 27.00
N VAL A 19 20.47 20.39 28.10
CA VAL A 19 19.83 19.06 28.10
C VAL A 19 18.49 19.10 27.39
N LEU A 20 17.72 20.18 27.51
CA LEU A 20 16.47 20.36 26.78
C LEU A 20 16.71 20.54 25.27
N PHE A 21 17.77 21.22 24.86
CA PHE A 21 18.14 21.37 23.44
C PHE A 21 18.64 20.05 22.82
N ALA A 22 19.37 19.24 23.57
CA ALA A 22 19.80 17.91 23.12
C ALA A 22 18.63 16.93 22.96
N GLY A 23 17.60 17.04 23.81
CA GLY A 23 16.39 16.22 23.71
C GLY A 23 15.53 16.55 22.49
N VAL A 24 15.49 17.80 22.06
CA VAL A 24 14.72 18.21 20.85
C VAL A 24 15.40 17.78 19.56
N LEU A 25 16.75 17.71 19.53
CA LEU A 25 17.49 17.22 18.36
C LEU A 25 17.45 15.69 18.21
N ALA A 26 17.24 14.94 19.30
CA ALA A 26 17.12 13.48 19.24
C ALA A 26 15.71 13.01 18.81
N GLY A 27 14.68 13.86 18.91
CA GLY A 27 13.30 13.54 18.55
C GLY A 27 12.96 13.69 17.06
N CYS A 28 13.84 14.27 16.24
CA CYS A 28 13.58 14.53 14.82
C CYS A 28 14.25 13.53 13.87
N ILE A 29 14.86 12.46 14.37
CA ILE A 29 15.36 11.35 13.56
C ILE A 29 14.50 10.11 13.83
N SER A 30 13.19 10.27 13.74
CA SER A 30 12.32 9.16 13.33
C SER A 30 12.48 9.11 11.81
N GLY A 31 13.53 8.43 11.36
CA GLY A 31 13.62 8.01 9.99
C GLY A 31 12.33 7.24 9.67
N HIS A 32 11.49 7.83 8.85
CA HIS A 32 10.65 7.05 7.99
C HIS A 32 11.63 6.22 7.13
N GLY A 33 12.04 5.08 7.67
CA GLY A 33 12.54 4.02 6.85
C GLY A 33 11.38 3.71 5.89
N THR A 34 11.43 4.26 4.70
CA THR A 34 10.76 3.65 3.57
C THR A 34 11.30 2.23 3.56
N GLN A 35 10.53 1.30 4.13
CA GLN A 35 10.76 -0.10 3.92
C GLN A 35 10.56 -0.25 2.41
N GLU A 36 11.66 -0.24 1.66
CA GLU A 36 11.62 -0.66 0.27
C GLU A 36 10.99 -2.04 0.31
N ALA A 37 9.76 -2.13 -0.16
CA ALA A 37 9.11 -3.41 -0.37
C ALA A 37 10.11 -4.21 -1.21
N LYS A 38 10.65 -5.28 -0.63
CA LYS A 38 11.50 -6.21 -1.38
C LYS A 38 10.61 -6.76 -2.47
N LEU A 39 10.68 -6.14 -3.65
CA LEU A 39 10.08 -6.70 -4.85
C LEU A 39 10.64 -8.12 -4.98
N ASN A 40 9.79 -9.09 -4.76
CA ASN A 40 10.12 -10.48 -5.02
C ASN A 40 10.18 -10.63 -6.55
N ILE A 41 11.33 -10.26 -7.13
CA ILE A 41 11.55 -10.32 -8.57
C ILE A 41 11.70 -11.80 -8.94
N ILE A 42 10.58 -12.41 -9.28
CA ILE A 42 10.55 -13.71 -9.94
C ILE A 42 10.84 -13.43 -11.42
N ASP A 43 11.71 -14.23 -12.04
CA ASP A 43 11.95 -14.17 -13.48
C ASP A 43 10.64 -14.33 -14.23
N ASP A 44 10.27 -13.34 -15.05
CA ASP A 44 8.99 -13.32 -15.77
C ASP A 44 8.80 -14.51 -16.72
N ASN A 45 9.88 -15.19 -17.11
CA ASN A 45 9.80 -16.42 -17.92
C ASN A 45 9.11 -17.61 -17.21
N TYR A 46 8.92 -17.52 -15.91
CA TYR A 46 8.32 -18.58 -15.08
C TYR A 46 7.01 -18.13 -14.40
N ARG A 47 6.36 -17.09 -14.92
CA ARG A 47 5.09 -16.63 -14.37
C ARG A 47 3.91 -17.34 -15.02
N ASN A 48 3.01 -17.82 -14.15
CA ASN A 48 1.68 -18.27 -14.54
C ASN A 48 0.69 -17.17 -14.16
N TYR A 49 0.00 -16.62 -15.15
CA TYR A 49 -1.00 -15.58 -14.93
C TYR A 49 -2.40 -16.18 -14.80
N TYR A 50 -3.15 -15.66 -13.83
CA TYR A 50 -4.59 -15.88 -13.71
C TYR A 50 -5.30 -14.63 -14.24
N GLU A 51 -6.01 -14.75 -15.34
CA GLU A 51 -6.79 -13.65 -15.91
C GLU A 51 -8.12 -13.52 -15.17
N ILE A 52 -8.50 -12.31 -14.78
CA ILE A 52 -9.68 -12.02 -13.96
C ILE A 52 -10.55 -10.96 -14.62
N PHE A 53 -11.80 -11.33 -14.91
CA PHE A 53 -12.90 -10.40 -15.09
C PHE A 53 -13.49 -10.08 -13.72
N VAL A 54 -13.16 -8.91 -13.15
CA VAL A 54 -13.45 -8.54 -11.77
C VAL A 54 -14.93 -8.70 -11.45
N GLY A 55 -15.83 -8.19 -12.31
CA GLY A 55 -17.25 -8.17 -12.07
C GLY A 55 -17.93 -9.56 -11.91
N SER A 56 -17.26 -10.65 -12.30
CA SER A 56 -17.78 -12.01 -12.13
C SER A 56 -16.89 -12.92 -11.30
N PHE A 57 -15.86 -12.40 -10.64
CA PHE A 57 -14.89 -13.23 -9.94
C PHE A 57 -15.30 -13.51 -8.49
N TYR A 58 -15.41 -12.48 -7.67
CA TYR A 58 -15.85 -12.61 -6.28
C TYR A 58 -16.42 -11.29 -5.77
N ASP A 59 -17.62 -11.38 -5.23
CA ASP A 59 -18.39 -10.29 -4.64
C ASP A 59 -18.10 -10.25 -3.13
N SER A 60 -17.44 -9.21 -2.63
CA SER A 60 -17.04 -9.10 -1.23
C SER A 60 -18.10 -8.48 -0.34
N ASP A 61 -19.01 -7.68 -0.89
CA ASP A 61 -20.01 -6.91 -0.14
C ASP A 61 -21.48 -7.40 -0.32
N GLY A 62 -21.71 -8.31 -1.28
CA GLY A 62 -23.00 -8.97 -1.50
C GLY A 62 -23.95 -8.18 -2.37
N ASP A 63 -23.47 -7.25 -3.18
CA ASP A 63 -24.26 -6.44 -4.10
C ASP A 63 -24.60 -7.14 -5.42
N GLY A 64 -23.97 -8.29 -5.68
CA GLY A 64 -24.13 -9.11 -6.90
C GLY A 64 -23.09 -8.82 -7.99
N MET A 65 -22.12 -7.96 -7.73
CA MET A 65 -21.01 -7.62 -8.61
C MET A 65 -19.69 -7.99 -7.93
N GLY A 66 -18.77 -8.61 -8.65
CA GLY A 66 -17.43 -8.83 -8.15
C GLY A 66 -16.63 -7.51 -8.07
N ASP A 67 -15.73 -7.42 -7.12
CA ASP A 67 -15.01 -6.20 -6.79
C ASP A 67 -13.52 -6.45 -6.50
N LEU A 68 -12.72 -5.37 -6.34
CA LEU A 68 -11.28 -5.44 -6.09
C LEU A 68 -10.95 -6.07 -4.73
N LYS A 69 -11.80 -5.86 -3.71
CA LYS A 69 -11.65 -6.52 -2.40
C LYS A 69 -11.90 -8.01 -2.51
N GLY A 70 -12.86 -8.41 -3.31
CA GLY A 70 -13.11 -9.81 -3.63
C GLY A 70 -11.92 -10.47 -4.30
N VAL A 71 -11.23 -9.78 -5.21
CA VAL A 71 -9.97 -10.28 -5.78
C VAL A 71 -8.92 -10.44 -4.69
N GLU A 72 -8.76 -9.45 -3.80
CA GLU A 72 -7.81 -9.50 -2.68
C GLU A 72 -8.09 -10.68 -1.74
N GLU A 73 -9.35 -10.91 -1.37
CA GLU A 73 -9.75 -12.05 -0.52
C GLU A 73 -9.44 -13.42 -1.13
N LYS A 74 -9.26 -13.48 -2.45
CA LYS A 74 -8.97 -14.73 -3.19
C LYS A 74 -7.50 -14.90 -3.59
N LEU A 75 -6.59 -14.05 -3.10
CA LEU A 75 -5.17 -14.17 -3.43
C LEU A 75 -4.56 -15.51 -2.96
N ASP A 76 -4.99 -16.05 -1.81
CA ASP A 76 -4.54 -17.37 -1.36
C ASP A 76 -5.00 -18.48 -2.29
N TYR A 77 -6.26 -18.45 -2.75
CA TYR A 77 -6.76 -19.38 -3.74
C TYR A 77 -5.95 -19.34 -5.04
N ILE A 78 -5.63 -18.14 -5.55
CA ILE A 78 -4.84 -17.95 -6.77
C ILE A 78 -3.42 -18.49 -6.58
N SER A 79 -2.81 -18.23 -5.43
CA SER A 79 -1.49 -18.74 -5.06
C SER A 79 -1.47 -20.26 -4.94
N ASP A 80 -2.48 -20.86 -4.32
CA ASP A 80 -2.61 -22.31 -4.15
C ASP A 80 -2.78 -23.05 -5.49
N LEU A 81 -3.33 -22.39 -6.52
CA LEU A 81 -3.35 -22.88 -7.89
C LEU A 81 -1.96 -22.87 -8.57
N GLY A 82 -0.96 -22.27 -7.93
CA GLY A 82 0.38 -22.12 -8.49
C GLY A 82 0.54 -20.90 -9.41
N CYS A 83 -0.45 -19.99 -9.44
CA CYS A 83 -0.34 -18.73 -10.18
C CYS A 83 0.45 -17.70 -9.36
N ASN A 84 1.38 -17.02 -10.01
CA ASN A 84 2.22 -15.98 -9.42
C ASN A 84 2.13 -14.66 -10.18
N GLY A 85 1.12 -14.52 -10.99
CA GLY A 85 0.71 -13.30 -11.68
C GLY A 85 -0.81 -13.22 -11.79
N ILE A 86 -1.35 -12.02 -11.76
CA ILE A 86 -2.75 -11.69 -12.03
C ILE A 86 -2.80 -10.72 -13.18
N TRP A 87 -3.67 -10.99 -14.13
CA TRP A 87 -4.03 -10.09 -15.22
C TRP A 87 -5.48 -9.68 -15.01
N LEU A 88 -5.69 -8.44 -14.57
CA LEU A 88 -7.04 -7.86 -14.50
C LEU A 88 -7.48 -7.41 -15.90
N MET A 89 -8.64 -7.87 -16.35
CA MET A 89 -9.36 -7.20 -17.43
C MET A 89 -9.65 -5.76 -17.02
N PRO A 90 -10.01 -4.85 -17.96
CA PRO A 90 -10.13 -3.43 -17.65
C PRO A 90 -10.99 -3.15 -16.42
N ILE A 91 -10.47 -2.30 -15.53
CA ILE A 91 -11.13 -1.91 -14.27
C ILE A 91 -11.59 -0.44 -14.26
N MET A 92 -11.35 0.28 -15.35
CA MET A 92 -11.68 1.67 -15.48
C MET A 92 -13.17 1.88 -15.82
N PRO A 93 -13.73 3.09 -15.58
CA PRO A 93 -15.10 3.43 -15.95
C PRO A 93 -15.37 3.17 -17.43
N SER A 94 -16.48 2.49 -17.69
CA SER A 94 -16.90 2.12 -19.05
C SER A 94 -18.41 1.97 -19.12
N PRO A 95 -19.06 2.37 -20.23
CA PRO A 95 -20.48 2.16 -20.44
C PRO A 95 -20.86 0.71 -20.77
N THR A 96 -19.88 -0.17 -21.01
CA THR A 96 -20.12 -1.57 -21.37
C THR A 96 -19.64 -2.51 -20.28
N TYR A 97 -20.27 -3.70 -20.21
CA TYR A 97 -19.95 -4.69 -19.18
C TYR A 97 -18.50 -5.21 -19.27
N HIS A 98 -17.95 -5.30 -20.48
CA HIS A 98 -16.59 -5.81 -20.70
C HIS A 98 -15.50 -4.77 -20.40
N LYS A 99 -15.87 -3.52 -20.16
CA LYS A 99 -14.99 -2.40 -19.76
C LYS A 99 -13.94 -1.95 -20.79
N TYR A 100 -13.91 -2.50 -22.01
CA TYR A 100 -12.94 -2.10 -23.04
C TYR A 100 -13.23 -0.74 -23.69
N ASP A 101 -14.44 -0.17 -23.51
CA ASP A 101 -14.80 1.18 -23.92
C ASP A 101 -14.50 2.18 -22.81
N THR A 102 -13.24 2.24 -22.36
CA THR A 102 -12.80 3.07 -21.24
C THR A 102 -13.08 4.55 -21.49
N THR A 103 -13.76 5.21 -20.56
CA THR A 103 -14.08 6.64 -20.61
C THR A 103 -13.15 7.50 -19.77
N ASP A 104 -12.49 6.90 -18.76
CA ASP A 104 -11.50 7.55 -17.90
C ASP A 104 -10.41 6.56 -17.51
N TYR A 105 -9.19 6.77 -17.99
CA TYR A 105 -8.04 5.92 -17.69
C TYR A 105 -7.36 6.22 -16.35
N GLU A 106 -7.76 7.29 -15.66
CA GLU A 106 -7.19 7.70 -14.38
C GLU A 106 -8.06 7.30 -13.18
N ALA A 107 -9.21 6.67 -13.42
CA ALA A 107 -10.16 6.25 -12.40
C ALA A 107 -10.38 4.73 -12.37
N VAL A 108 -10.79 4.22 -11.21
CA VAL A 108 -11.37 2.89 -11.03
C VAL A 108 -12.89 3.02 -11.18
N ASP A 109 -13.53 2.05 -11.85
CA ASP A 109 -14.98 2.00 -11.93
C ASP A 109 -15.59 1.83 -10.54
N GLU A 110 -16.59 2.66 -10.20
CA GLU A 110 -17.22 2.66 -8.88
C GLU A 110 -17.86 1.32 -8.50
N ALA A 111 -18.27 0.53 -9.49
CA ALA A 111 -18.80 -0.81 -9.26
C ALA A 111 -17.71 -1.82 -8.83
N TYR A 112 -16.44 -1.50 -9.03
CA TYR A 112 -15.32 -2.37 -8.66
C TYR A 112 -14.59 -1.89 -7.40
N GLY A 113 -14.88 -0.69 -6.92
CA GLY A 113 -14.28 -0.07 -5.74
C GLY A 113 -13.60 1.26 -6.04
N THR A 114 -12.57 1.56 -5.27
CA THR A 114 -11.86 2.84 -5.31
C THR A 114 -10.40 2.67 -5.75
N ALA A 115 -9.72 3.77 -6.04
CA ALA A 115 -8.28 3.78 -6.28
C ALA A 115 -7.47 3.32 -5.05
N ASP A 116 -8.03 3.48 -3.84
CA ASP A 116 -7.36 3.01 -2.62
C ASP A 116 -7.53 1.49 -2.47
N ASP A 117 -8.70 0.92 -2.80
CA ASP A 117 -8.89 -0.55 -2.86
C ASP A 117 -7.93 -1.18 -3.89
N PHE A 118 -7.68 -0.52 -5.02
CA PHE A 118 -6.69 -0.99 -5.99
C PHE A 118 -5.26 -0.96 -5.44
N LYS A 119 -4.88 0.07 -4.67
CA LYS A 119 -3.56 0.14 -4.02
C LYS A 119 -3.39 -0.95 -2.95
N GLU A 120 -4.45 -1.23 -2.18
CA GLU A 120 -4.47 -2.30 -1.19
C GLU A 120 -4.28 -3.66 -1.86
N LEU A 121 -5.04 -3.95 -2.92
CA LEU A 121 -4.86 -5.16 -3.73
C LEU A 121 -3.44 -5.28 -4.30
N ALA A 122 -2.88 -4.19 -4.85
CA ALA A 122 -1.52 -4.19 -5.39
C ALA A 122 -0.48 -4.49 -4.31
N SER A 123 -0.64 -3.92 -3.12
CA SER A 123 0.23 -4.18 -1.96
C SER A 123 0.15 -5.65 -1.53
N ALA A 124 -1.07 -6.17 -1.37
CA ALA A 124 -1.31 -7.56 -0.99
C ALA A 124 -0.73 -8.56 -2.02
N CYS A 125 -0.87 -8.26 -3.31
CA CYS A 125 -0.24 -9.04 -4.38
C CYS A 125 1.29 -9.06 -4.23
N HIS A 126 1.91 -7.90 -4.02
CA HIS A 126 3.36 -7.78 -3.87
C HIS A 126 3.88 -8.53 -2.64
N GLU A 127 3.18 -8.47 -1.51
CA GLU A 127 3.52 -9.22 -0.29
C GLU A 127 3.53 -10.73 -0.52
N LYS A 128 2.66 -11.23 -1.39
CA LYS A 128 2.58 -12.65 -1.79
C LYS A 128 3.49 -13.03 -2.98
N GLY A 129 4.24 -12.07 -3.53
CA GLY A 129 5.08 -12.31 -4.70
C GLY A 129 4.29 -12.47 -6.00
N ILE A 130 3.03 -12.04 -6.02
CA ILE A 130 2.15 -12.07 -7.19
C ILE A 130 2.35 -10.77 -7.96
N ARG A 131 2.62 -10.86 -9.26
CA ARG A 131 2.63 -9.70 -10.14
C ARG A 131 1.20 -9.34 -10.54
N LEU A 132 0.86 -8.07 -10.44
CA LEU A 132 -0.42 -7.52 -10.88
C LEU A 132 -0.21 -6.70 -12.16
N ILE A 133 -1.00 -6.98 -13.18
CA ILE A 133 -1.10 -6.18 -14.41
C ILE A 133 -2.57 -5.89 -14.72
N ILE A 134 -2.83 -4.78 -15.37
CA ILE A 134 -4.15 -4.35 -15.85
C ILE A 134 -4.10 -4.32 -17.36
N ASP A 135 -5.18 -4.79 -17.99
CA ASP A 135 -5.39 -4.68 -19.44
C ASP A 135 -5.76 -3.25 -19.85
#